data_451ed3b3119b2184a3a4a0e923ad9189
#
_entry.id   451ed3b3119b2184a3a4a0e923ad9189
#
_cell.length_a   1.000
_cell.length_b   1.000
_cell.length_c   1.000
_cell.angle_alpha   90.00
_cell.angle_beta   90.00
_cell.angle_gamma   90.00
#
_symmetry.space_group_name_H-M   'P 1'
#
loop_
_entity.id
_entity.type
_entity.pdbx_description
1 polymer ?
#
loop_
_entity_poly.entity_id
_entity_poly.type
_entity_poly.pdbx_seq_one_letter_code
_entity_poly.pdbx_strand_id
1 'polypeptide(L)'
;MPEFKALLEGYRRFRTGAYQEQRRRYDALADKGQAPGVLVISCSDSRVDPTRIFDTEPGQMFVVRNVANLVPHFDPDPTHGQHSTSAAIEYAVTQLKVHHILVLGHARCGGIKASLEGTFDNAQPGEGGFINRWMSQIAPARDTIRAAAQLSPDIDACSALELASIRLSIDNLRSFPFIAAAEARGELHLQGALFDIAEGVLRVLNHDTGKFEALSVDWESEPVAVPGQLKAV
;
A
#
# COMPACT_ATOMS: atom_id res chain seq x y z
N MET A 1 18.97 25.15 4.49
CA MET A 1 18.41 23.85 4.95
C MET A 1 19.15 22.77 4.17
N PRO A 2 20.02 22.00 4.83
CA PRO A 2 20.88 21.00 4.16
C PRO A 2 20.07 19.89 3.50
N GLU A 3 18.93 19.46 4.10
CA GLU A 3 18.09 18.38 3.59
C GLU A 3 17.46 18.72 2.24
N PHE A 4 16.93 19.93 2.10
CA PHE A 4 16.34 20.35 0.83
C PHE A 4 17.39 20.48 -0.29
N LYS A 5 18.60 20.94 0.05
CA LYS A 5 19.73 20.99 -0.90
C LYS A 5 20.07 19.57 -1.40
N ALA A 6 20.08 18.59 -0.51
CA ALA A 6 20.33 17.19 -0.86
C ALA A 6 19.28 16.63 -1.83
N LEU A 7 17.99 17.02 -1.67
CA LEU A 7 16.93 16.65 -2.61
C LEU A 7 17.17 17.28 -4.02
N LEU A 8 17.59 18.53 -4.08
CA LEU A 8 17.89 19.18 -5.37
C LEU A 8 19.11 18.53 -6.05
N GLU A 9 20.10 18.14 -5.30
CA GLU A 9 21.24 17.40 -5.81
C GLU A 9 20.83 15.99 -6.28
N GLY A 10 19.91 15.32 -5.56
CA GLY A 10 19.27 14.09 -5.99
C GLY A 10 18.53 14.23 -7.32
N TYR A 11 17.75 15.30 -7.49
CA TYR A 11 17.10 15.61 -8.75
C TYR A 11 18.09 15.81 -9.91
N ARG A 12 19.21 16.49 -9.66
CA ARG A 12 20.25 16.66 -10.69
C ARG A 12 20.81 15.32 -11.15
N ARG A 13 21.12 14.42 -10.21
CA ARG A 13 21.58 13.04 -10.55
C ARG A 13 20.53 12.29 -11.34
N PHE A 14 19.28 12.32 -10.93
CA PHE A 14 18.17 11.72 -11.66
C PHE A 14 18.07 12.28 -13.08
N ARG A 15 18.12 13.61 -13.24
CA ARG A 15 17.97 14.29 -14.53
C ARG A 15 19.09 14.01 -15.51
N THR A 16 20.30 13.75 -15.01
CA THR A 16 21.48 13.45 -15.84
C THR A 16 21.76 11.95 -16.00
N GLY A 17 21.19 11.10 -15.16
CA GLY A 17 21.30 9.63 -15.19
C GLY A 17 19.99 8.98 -15.61
N ALA A 18 19.27 8.39 -14.67
CA ALA A 18 18.10 7.54 -14.89
C ALA A 18 17.03 8.15 -15.80
N TYR A 19 16.80 9.47 -15.74
CA TYR A 19 15.88 10.13 -16.67
C TYR A 19 16.36 10.05 -18.13
N GLN A 20 17.66 10.14 -18.38
CA GLN A 20 18.20 10.06 -19.75
C GLN A 20 18.09 8.63 -20.28
N GLU A 21 18.37 7.64 -19.42
CA GLU A 21 18.25 6.22 -19.75
C GLU A 21 16.79 5.84 -20.08
N GLN A 22 15.83 6.42 -19.35
CA GLN A 22 14.40 6.17 -19.51
C GLN A 22 13.68 7.24 -20.34
N ARG A 23 14.42 8.12 -21.04
CA ARG A 23 13.85 9.28 -21.73
C ARG A 23 12.69 8.91 -22.66
N ARG A 24 12.84 7.86 -23.47
CA ARG A 24 11.79 7.43 -24.40
C ARG A 24 10.52 7.01 -23.68
N ARG A 25 10.66 6.39 -22.51
CA ARG A 25 9.51 5.98 -21.67
C ARG A 25 8.78 7.21 -21.15
N TYR A 26 9.50 8.20 -20.60
CA TYR A 26 8.89 9.44 -20.12
C TYR A 26 8.20 10.22 -21.25
N ASP A 27 8.80 10.30 -22.42
CA ASP A 27 8.21 10.96 -23.59
C ASP A 27 6.89 10.24 -23.99
N ALA A 28 6.89 8.90 -24.06
CA ALA A 28 5.70 8.14 -24.37
C ALA A 28 4.58 8.29 -23.31
N LEU A 29 4.93 8.31 -22.01
CA LEU A 29 3.97 8.53 -20.93
C LEU A 29 3.42 9.96 -20.93
N ALA A 30 4.21 10.95 -21.32
CA ALA A 30 3.76 12.33 -21.44
C ALA A 30 2.79 12.50 -22.61
N ASP A 31 3.07 11.87 -23.73
CA ASP A 31 2.27 12.01 -24.97
C ASP A 31 0.98 11.19 -24.93
N LYS A 32 1.05 9.96 -24.42
CA LYS A 32 -0.06 8.97 -24.49
C LYS A 32 -0.81 8.80 -23.15
N GLY A 33 -0.30 9.37 -22.07
CA GLY A 33 -0.81 9.14 -20.71
C GLY A 33 -0.29 7.83 -20.09
N GLN A 34 -0.88 7.47 -18.95
CA GLN A 34 -0.50 6.28 -18.18
C GLN A 34 -1.58 5.20 -18.28
N ALA A 35 -1.17 3.94 -18.29
CA ALA A 35 -2.04 2.77 -18.24
C ALA A 35 -1.44 1.70 -17.31
N PRO A 36 -1.34 1.97 -16.00
CA PRO A 36 -0.81 1.00 -15.04
C PRO A 36 -1.75 -0.19 -14.89
N GLY A 37 -1.18 -1.40 -14.81
CA GLY A 37 -1.98 -2.61 -14.56
C GLY A 37 -2.36 -2.81 -13.11
N VAL A 38 -1.70 -2.11 -12.18
CA VAL A 38 -1.82 -2.32 -10.73
C VAL A 38 -1.99 -1.00 -9.99
N LEU A 39 -2.97 -0.96 -9.05
CA LEU A 39 -3.00 0.02 -7.97
C LEU A 39 -2.30 -0.58 -6.74
N VAL A 40 -1.35 0.12 -6.16
CA VAL A 40 -0.73 -0.25 -4.88
C VAL A 40 -1.14 0.75 -3.81
N ILE A 41 -1.74 0.26 -2.72
CA ILE A 41 -2.08 1.06 -1.53
C ILE A 41 -1.10 0.66 -0.43
N SER A 42 -0.21 1.57 -0.06
CA SER A 42 0.88 1.28 0.88
C SER A 42 1.03 2.32 1.99
N CYS A 43 1.85 1.99 2.99
CA CYS A 43 2.16 2.93 4.05
C CYS A 43 3.02 4.11 3.54
N SER A 44 2.83 5.28 4.16
CA SER A 44 3.68 6.47 3.96
C SER A 44 5.06 6.35 4.61
N ASP A 45 5.34 5.26 5.32
CA ASP A 45 6.62 4.99 5.98
C ASP A 45 7.78 5.07 4.98
N SER A 46 8.80 5.87 5.30
CA SER A 46 9.91 6.15 4.39
C SER A 46 10.80 4.94 4.08
N ARG A 47 10.66 3.86 4.84
CA ARG A 47 11.43 2.62 4.66
C ARG A 47 10.78 1.67 3.65
N VAL A 48 9.55 1.93 3.22
CA VAL A 48 8.78 1.06 2.33
C VAL A 48 8.28 1.82 1.10
N ASP A 49 9.10 1.86 0.08
CA ASP A 49 8.71 2.44 -1.21
C ASP A 49 8.33 1.31 -2.16
N PRO A 50 7.06 1.22 -2.62
CA PRO A 50 6.62 0.15 -3.50
C PRO A 50 7.43 0.04 -4.79
N THR A 51 7.84 1.18 -5.36
CA THR A 51 8.61 1.16 -6.62
C THR A 51 9.98 0.55 -6.46
N ARG A 52 10.58 0.70 -5.26
CA ARG A 52 11.86 0.06 -4.92
C ARG A 52 11.71 -1.42 -4.59
N ILE A 53 10.65 -1.76 -3.82
CA ILE A 53 10.41 -3.16 -3.40
C ILE A 53 10.11 -4.06 -4.62
N PHE A 54 9.35 -3.53 -5.59
CA PHE A 54 8.94 -4.29 -6.78
C PHE A 54 9.78 -4.00 -8.02
N ASP A 55 10.86 -3.23 -7.90
CA ASP A 55 11.77 -2.86 -9.00
C ASP A 55 11.01 -2.41 -10.26
N THR A 56 10.06 -1.48 -10.06
CA THR A 56 9.18 -1.04 -11.14
C THR A 56 9.62 0.27 -11.76
N GLU A 57 9.34 0.40 -13.04
CA GLU A 57 9.60 1.59 -13.82
C GLU A 57 8.39 2.56 -13.83
N PRO A 58 8.59 3.85 -14.18
CA PRO A 58 7.51 4.82 -14.30
C PRO A 58 6.36 4.32 -15.19
N GLY A 59 5.13 4.50 -14.72
CA GLY A 59 3.90 4.12 -15.43
C GLY A 59 3.43 2.68 -15.21
N GLN A 60 4.19 1.83 -14.52
CA GLN A 60 3.79 0.44 -14.26
C GLN A 60 2.80 0.28 -13.11
N MET A 61 2.89 1.16 -12.11
CA MET A 61 1.98 1.16 -10.96
C MET A 61 1.36 2.52 -10.74
N PHE A 62 0.10 2.53 -10.30
CA PHE A 62 -0.54 3.68 -9.68
C PHE A 62 -0.44 3.51 -8.17
N VAL A 63 0.13 4.48 -7.46
CA VAL A 63 0.48 4.31 -6.04
C VAL A 63 -0.26 5.32 -5.17
N VAL A 64 -0.92 4.81 -4.13
CA VAL A 64 -1.48 5.58 -3.02
C VAL A 64 -0.71 5.27 -1.76
N ARG A 65 -0.29 6.30 -1.03
CA ARG A 65 0.39 6.12 0.26
C ARG A 65 -0.33 6.91 1.35
N ASN A 66 -0.64 6.22 2.44
CA ASN A 66 -1.29 6.81 3.61
C ASN A 66 -0.74 6.19 4.91
N VAL A 67 -1.13 6.66 6.07
CA VAL A 67 -0.70 6.07 7.34
C VAL A 67 -1.30 4.66 7.47
N ALA A 68 -0.43 3.65 7.63
CA ALA A 68 -0.77 2.25 7.85
C ALA A 68 -1.54 1.56 6.69
N ASN A 69 -1.37 1.99 5.44
CA ASN A 69 -1.97 1.36 4.24
C ASN A 69 -3.49 1.07 4.34
N LEU A 70 -4.22 1.91 5.05
CA LEU A 70 -5.64 1.69 5.30
C LEU A 70 -6.51 2.15 4.12
N VAL A 71 -7.59 1.41 3.92
CA VAL A 71 -8.68 1.78 3.01
C VAL A 71 -9.91 2.07 3.86
N PRO A 72 -10.54 3.25 3.72
CA PRO A 72 -11.78 3.53 4.40
C PRO A 72 -12.93 2.69 3.81
N HIS A 73 -13.91 2.36 4.63
CA HIS A 73 -15.16 1.77 4.14
C HIS A 73 -15.84 2.74 3.17
N PHE A 74 -16.51 2.20 2.15
CA PHE A 74 -17.28 3.02 1.21
C PHE A 74 -18.32 3.85 1.94
N ASP A 75 -18.32 5.15 1.68
CA ASP A 75 -19.32 6.08 2.15
C ASP A 75 -19.95 6.77 0.93
N PRO A 76 -21.26 6.57 0.69
CA PRO A 76 -21.96 7.20 -0.43
C PRO A 76 -22.24 8.68 -0.21
N ASP A 77 -22.07 9.20 1.01
CA ASP A 77 -22.37 10.61 1.32
C ASP A 77 -21.18 11.52 0.99
N PRO A 78 -21.27 12.34 -0.08
CA PRO A 78 -20.19 13.22 -0.47
C PRO A 78 -19.91 14.34 0.54
N THR A 79 -20.77 14.53 1.55
CA THR A 79 -20.62 15.59 2.57
C THR A 79 -19.74 15.15 3.75
N HIS A 80 -19.49 13.85 3.94
CA HIS A 80 -18.68 13.31 5.04
C HIS A 80 -17.18 13.54 4.91
N GLY A 81 -16.76 14.30 3.93
CA GLY A 81 -15.37 14.74 3.76
C GLY A 81 -14.73 14.27 2.46
N GLN A 82 -13.55 14.81 2.19
CA GLN A 82 -12.77 14.47 1.00
C GLN A 82 -11.81 13.33 1.34
N HIS A 83 -12.07 12.16 0.81
CA HIS A 83 -11.22 10.97 1.02
C HIS A 83 -10.28 10.77 -0.18
N SER A 84 -9.04 11.23 -0.07
CA SER A 84 -8.03 11.10 -1.14
C SER A 84 -7.80 9.65 -1.56
N THR A 85 -7.81 8.72 -0.60
CA THR A 85 -7.67 7.28 -0.88
C THR A 85 -8.84 6.76 -1.73
N SER A 86 -10.09 7.09 -1.37
CA SER A 86 -11.29 6.69 -2.12
C SER A 86 -11.29 7.25 -3.55
N ALA A 87 -10.93 8.53 -3.72
CA ALA A 87 -10.82 9.15 -5.03
C ALA A 87 -9.77 8.50 -5.92
N ALA A 88 -8.61 8.15 -5.36
CA ALA A 88 -7.56 7.46 -6.09
C ALA A 88 -7.96 6.03 -6.47
N ILE A 89 -8.68 5.31 -5.61
CA ILE A 89 -9.24 3.98 -5.88
C ILE A 89 -10.24 4.07 -7.05
N GLU A 90 -11.19 5.02 -6.98
CA GLU A 90 -12.16 5.23 -8.04
C GLU A 90 -11.47 5.54 -9.37
N TYR A 91 -10.52 6.46 -9.37
CA TYR A 91 -9.77 6.82 -10.57
C TYR A 91 -9.02 5.61 -11.16
N ALA A 92 -8.34 4.84 -10.33
CA ALA A 92 -7.58 3.66 -10.77
C ALA A 92 -8.50 2.61 -11.42
N VAL A 93 -9.64 2.31 -10.80
CA VAL A 93 -10.53 1.25 -11.28
C VAL A 93 -11.40 1.74 -12.46
N THR A 94 -11.94 2.96 -12.37
CA THR A 94 -12.93 3.43 -13.35
C THR A 94 -12.29 4.12 -14.55
N GLN A 95 -11.16 4.80 -14.40
CA GLN A 95 -10.50 5.54 -15.47
C GLN A 95 -9.27 4.80 -16.02
N LEU A 96 -8.35 4.37 -15.13
CA LEU A 96 -7.13 3.69 -15.55
C LEU A 96 -7.34 2.19 -15.85
N LYS A 97 -8.48 1.62 -15.41
CA LYS A 97 -8.84 0.22 -15.64
C LYS A 97 -7.77 -0.77 -15.16
N VAL A 98 -7.22 -0.52 -13.97
CA VAL A 98 -6.27 -1.46 -13.35
C VAL A 98 -6.91 -2.84 -13.17
N HIS A 99 -6.13 -3.90 -13.33
CA HIS A 99 -6.59 -5.29 -13.17
C HIS A 99 -6.30 -5.85 -11.77
N HIS A 100 -5.43 -5.18 -11.01
CA HIS A 100 -5.06 -5.61 -9.68
C HIS A 100 -5.06 -4.43 -8.70
N ILE A 101 -5.48 -4.69 -7.47
CA ILE A 101 -5.25 -3.80 -6.32
C ILE A 101 -4.44 -4.59 -5.30
N LEU A 102 -3.28 -4.08 -4.92
CA LEU A 102 -2.42 -4.61 -3.88
C LEU A 102 -2.47 -3.71 -2.65
N VAL A 103 -2.88 -4.25 -1.50
CA VAL A 103 -2.68 -3.62 -0.19
C VAL A 103 -1.35 -4.10 0.36
N LEU A 104 -0.36 -3.21 0.39
CA LEU A 104 0.99 -3.50 0.87
C LEU A 104 1.20 -2.91 2.26
N GLY A 105 1.10 -3.76 3.28
CA GLY A 105 1.51 -3.44 4.64
C GLY A 105 3.00 -3.71 4.87
N HIS A 106 3.47 -3.37 6.06
CA HIS A 106 4.85 -3.66 6.43
C HIS A 106 4.99 -3.94 7.92
N ALA A 107 5.99 -4.72 8.29
CA ALA A 107 6.34 -4.96 9.68
C ALA A 107 6.88 -3.70 10.35
N ARG A 108 6.68 -3.60 11.67
CA ARG A 108 7.11 -2.47 12.51
C ARG A 108 6.51 -1.13 12.07
N CYS A 109 5.22 -1.15 11.71
CA CYS A 109 4.49 0.05 11.31
C CYS A 109 4.23 0.97 12.52
N GLY A 110 4.75 2.21 12.45
CA GLY A 110 4.60 3.17 13.54
C GLY A 110 3.15 3.56 13.81
N GLY A 111 2.30 3.65 12.79
CA GLY A 111 0.87 3.94 12.93
C GLY A 111 0.12 2.80 13.64
N ILE A 112 0.40 1.55 13.28
CA ILE A 112 -0.17 0.36 13.93
C ILE A 112 0.26 0.29 15.40
N LYS A 113 1.55 0.47 15.67
CA LYS A 113 2.09 0.48 17.03
C LYS A 113 1.43 1.56 17.89
N ALA A 114 1.38 2.79 17.40
CA ALA A 114 0.75 3.91 18.11
C ALA A 114 -0.74 3.67 18.40
N SER A 115 -1.48 3.08 17.45
CA SER A 115 -2.88 2.68 17.67
C SER A 115 -2.99 1.59 18.74
N LEU A 116 -2.13 0.58 18.70
CA LEU A 116 -2.12 -0.51 19.68
C LEU A 116 -1.80 0.00 21.10
N GLU A 117 -0.88 0.94 21.24
CA GLU A 117 -0.47 1.54 22.53
C GLU A 117 -1.45 2.61 23.02
N GLY A 118 -2.37 3.10 22.18
CA GLY A 118 -3.27 4.21 22.54
C GLY A 118 -2.57 5.56 22.59
N THR A 119 -1.44 5.71 21.88
CA THR A 119 -0.58 6.92 21.96
C THR A 119 -1.33 8.23 21.67
N PHE A 120 -2.32 8.18 20.80
CA PHE A 120 -3.09 9.33 20.36
C PHE A 120 -4.55 9.32 20.85
N ASP A 121 -4.88 8.46 21.82
CA ASP A 121 -6.23 8.42 22.37
C ASP A 121 -6.59 9.79 23.00
N ASN A 122 -7.75 10.32 22.60
CA ASN A 122 -8.25 11.65 23.00
C ASN A 122 -7.38 12.85 22.58
N ALA A 123 -6.39 12.68 21.73
CA ALA A 123 -5.56 13.78 21.22
C ALA A 123 -6.37 14.76 20.37
N GLN A 124 -6.02 16.06 20.46
CA GLN A 124 -6.62 17.09 19.63
C GLN A 124 -5.96 17.18 18.25
N PRO A 125 -6.64 17.75 17.23
CA PRO A 125 -6.02 18.04 15.95
C PRO A 125 -4.73 18.85 16.09
N GLY A 126 -3.64 18.38 15.49
CA GLY A 126 -2.30 18.96 15.65
C GLY A 126 -1.44 18.25 16.72
N GLU A 127 -2.06 17.52 17.63
CA GLU A 127 -1.39 16.73 18.69
C GLU A 127 -1.52 15.21 18.47
N GLY A 128 -2.10 14.80 17.34
CA GLY A 128 -2.34 13.41 17.00
C GLY A 128 -3.82 13.07 16.72
N GLY A 129 -4.74 14.02 16.90
CA GLY A 129 -6.18 13.79 16.73
C GLY A 129 -6.57 13.38 15.30
N PHE A 130 -5.86 13.87 14.28
CA PHE A 130 -6.05 13.40 12.90
C PHE A 130 -5.59 11.94 12.74
N ILE A 131 -4.48 11.57 13.40
CA ILE A 131 -3.95 10.20 13.36
C ILE A 131 -4.92 9.26 14.07
N ASN A 132 -5.40 9.63 15.25
CA ASN A 132 -6.36 8.86 16.02
C ASN A 132 -7.64 8.59 15.22
N ARG A 133 -8.23 9.65 14.63
CA ARG A 133 -9.42 9.52 13.77
C ARG A 133 -9.15 8.60 12.56
N TRP A 134 -8.01 8.73 11.90
CA TRP A 134 -7.66 7.86 10.79
C TRP A 134 -7.49 6.42 11.23
N MET A 135 -6.80 6.17 12.34
CA MET A 135 -6.54 4.84 12.89
C MET A 135 -7.77 4.20 13.55
N SER A 136 -8.84 4.97 13.84
CA SER A 136 -10.07 4.40 14.42
C SER A 136 -10.72 3.31 13.54
N GLN A 137 -10.41 3.29 12.26
CA GLN A 137 -10.87 2.27 11.32
C GLN A 137 -10.46 0.85 11.73
N ILE A 138 -9.31 0.69 12.39
CA ILE A 138 -8.82 -0.62 12.84
C ILE A 138 -9.16 -0.90 14.31
N ALA A 139 -9.91 -0.03 14.98
CA ALA A 139 -10.22 -0.19 16.40
C ALA A 139 -10.86 -1.54 16.76
N PRO A 140 -11.83 -2.09 16.02
CA PRO A 140 -12.41 -3.39 16.32
C PRO A 140 -11.37 -4.54 16.30
N ALA A 141 -10.48 -4.55 15.30
CA ALA A 141 -9.42 -5.54 15.21
C ALA A 141 -8.38 -5.35 16.32
N ARG A 142 -8.00 -4.10 16.59
CA ARG A 142 -7.08 -3.74 17.69
C ARG A 142 -7.59 -4.25 19.03
N ASP A 143 -8.85 -3.98 19.35
CA ASP A 143 -9.42 -4.31 20.67
C ASP A 143 -9.53 -5.84 20.84
N THR A 144 -9.87 -6.55 19.78
CA THR A 144 -9.86 -8.02 19.75
C THR A 144 -8.46 -8.59 19.98
N ILE A 145 -7.45 -8.06 19.29
CA ILE A 145 -6.06 -8.52 19.41
C ILE A 145 -5.48 -8.18 20.78
N ARG A 146 -5.78 -7.00 21.33
CA ARG A 146 -5.38 -6.63 22.69
C ARG A 146 -5.93 -7.63 23.73
N ALA A 147 -7.22 -7.97 23.63
CA ALA A 147 -7.83 -8.94 24.54
C ALA A 147 -7.20 -10.33 24.41
N ALA A 148 -6.92 -10.78 23.17
CA ALA A 148 -6.25 -12.05 22.94
C ALA A 148 -4.82 -12.07 23.51
N ALA A 149 -4.05 -11.02 23.33
CA ALA A 149 -2.67 -10.92 23.83
C ALA A 149 -2.61 -10.86 25.37
N GLN A 150 -3.65 -10.33 26.04
CA GLN A 150 -3.75 -10.39 27.50
C GLN A 150 -3.94 -11.83 28.02
N LEU A 151 -4.61 -12.68 27.26
CA LEU A 151 -4.86 -14.08 27.61
C LEU A 151 -3.72 -15.02 27.20
N SER A 152 -2.97 -14.62 26.17
CA SER A 152 -1.90 -15.43 25.58
C SER A 152 -0.69 -14.52 25.29
N PRO A 153 0.27 -14.41 26.23
CA PRO A 153 1.44 -13.51 26.09
C PRO A 153 2.35 -13.82 24.90
N ASP A 154 2.25 -14.99 24.30
CA ASP A 154 3.02 -15.38 23.10
C ASP A 154 2.52 -14.72 21.82
N ILE A 155 1.37 -14.02 21.87
CA ILE A 155 0.83 -13.30 20.73
C ILE A 155 1.60 -11.99 20.55
N ASP A 156 2.32 -11.85 19.45
CA ASP A 156 2.82 -10.56 18.99
C ASP A 156 1.64 -9.71 18.45
N ALA A 157 1.08 -8.90 19.35
CA ALA A 157 -0.08 -8.07 19.04
C ALA A 157 0.20 -7.05 17.93
N CYS A 158 1.44 -6.57 17.81
CA CYS A 158 1.80 -5.62 16.74
C CYS A 158 1.76 -6.30 15.38
N SER A 159 2.45 -7.42 15.23
CA SER A 159 2.44 -8.23 13.99
C SER A 159 1.03 -8.71 13.65
N ALA A 160 0.25 -9.15 14.63
CA ALA A 160 -1.13 -9.57 14.41
C ALA A 160 -2.01 -8.42 13.87
N LEU A 161 -1.84 -7.20 14.40
CA LEU A 161 -2.60 -6.04 13.96
C LEU A 161 -2.14 -5.52 12.59
N GLU A 162 -0.86 -5.63 12.26
CA GLU A 162 -0.33 -5.34 10.92
C GLU A 162 -0.99 -6.22 9.86
N LEU A 163 -1.08 -7.53 10.09
CA LEU A 163 -1.76 -8.46 9.19
C LEU A 163 -3.27 -8.23 9.13
N ALA A 164 -3.90 -7.92 10.27
CA ALA A 164 -5.33 -7.62 10.34
C ALA A 164 -5.68 -6.33 9.57
N SER A 165 -4.83 -5.31 9.60
CA SER A 165 -5.04 -4.06 8.87
C SER A 165 -5.08 -4.25 7.36
N ILE A 166 -4.26 -5.18 6.82
CA ILE A 166 -4.26 -5.53 5.40
C ILE A 166 -5.58 -6.21 5.02
N ARG A 167 -6.03 -7.19 5.82
CA ARG A 167 -7.31 -7.88 5.58
C ARG A 167 -8.48 -6.92 5.63
N LEU A 168 -8.54 -6.07 6.66
CA LEU A 168 -9.58 -5.05 6.79
C LEU A 168 -9.61 -4.12 5.58
N SER A 169 -8.44 -3.69 5.10
CA SER A 169 -8.35 -2.83 3.92
C SER A 169 -8.87 -3.53 2.66
N ILE A 170 -8.61 -4.84 2.49
CA ILE A 170 -9.18 -5.65 1.40
C ILE A 170 -10.70 -5.77 1.53
N ASP A 171 -11.21 -6.02 2.73
CA ASP A 171 -12.65 -6.11 2.97
C ASP A 171 -13.34 -4.76 2.74
N ASN A 172 -12.70 -3.66 3.14
CA ASN A 172 -13.19 -2.32 2.85
C ASN A 172 -13.16 -1.99 1.36
N LEU A 173 -12.19 -2.47 0.58
CA LEU A 173 -12.21 -2.36 -0.89
C LEU A 173 -13.47 -3.01 -1.47
N ARG A 174 -13.89 -4.17 -0.97
CA ARG A 174 -15.12 -4.85 -1.42
C ARG A 174 -16.40 -4.10 -1.08
N SER A 175 -16.37 -3.18 -0.14
CA SER A 175 -17.51 -2.32 0.15
C SER A 175 -17.83 -1.31 -0.97
N PHE A 176 -16.87 -1.02 -1.85
CA PHE A 176 -17.08 -0.15 -3.01
C PHE A 176 -17.84 -0.90 -4.11
N PRO A 177 -19.06 -0.46 -4.51
CA PRO A 177 -19.90 -1.21 -5.45
C PRO A 177 -19.22 -1.50 -6.79
N PHE A 178 -18.43 -0.56 -7.31
CA PHE A 178 -17.73 -0.72 -8.58
C PHE A 178 -16.56 -1.72 -8.49
N ILE A 179 -15.93 -1.87 -7.32
CA ILE A 179 -14.92 -2.89 -7.07
C ILE A 179 -15.57 -4.27 -6.99
N ALA A 180 -16.59 -4.43 -6.14
CA ALA A 180 -17.29 -5.69 -6.01
C ALA A 180 -17.84 -6.18 -7.36
N ALA A 181 -18.38 -5.28 -8.18
CA ALA A 181 -18.84 -5.62 -9.52
C ALA A 181 -17.72 -6.05 -10.48
N ALA A 182 -16.54 -5.39 -10.43
CA ALA A 182 -15.41 -5.76 -11.26
C ALA A 182 -14.77 -7.08 -10.82
N GLU A 183 -14.65 -7.32 -9.50
CA GLU A 183 -14.18 -8.59 -8.93
C GLU A 183 -15.13 -9.75 -9.33
N ALA A 184 -16.44 -9.56 -9.25
CA ALA A 184 -17.44 -10.55 -9.67
C ALA A 184 -17.38 -10.91 -11.17
N ARG A 185 -16.91 -10.00 -12.02
CA ARG A 185 -16.71 -10.26 -13.46
C ARG A 185 -15.32 -10.84 -13.77
N GLY A 186 -14.45 -11.00 -12.78
CA GLY A 186 -13.07 -11.45 -12.98
C GLY A 186 -12.16 -10.40 -13.66
N GLU A 187 -12.57 -9.14 -13.69
CA GLU A 187 -11.82 -8.04 -14.30
C GLU A 187 -10.83 -7.38 -13.33
N LEU A 188 -11.05 -7.57 -12.02
CA LEU A 188 -10.24 -7.00 -10.95
C LEU A 188 -9.91 -8.05 -9.89
N HIS A 189 -8.66 -8.08 -9.45
CA HIS A 189 -8.18 -8.97 -8.41
C HIS A 189 -7.63 -8.17 -7.23
N LEU A 190 -8.08 -8.51 -6.02
CA LEU A 190 -7.60 -7.90 -4.78
C LEU A 190 -6.55 -8.79 -4.15
N GLN A 191 -5.43 -8.20 -3.71
CA GLN A 191 -4.35 -8.93 -3.08
C GLN A 191 -3.79 -8.17 -1.88
N GLY A 192 -3.26 -8.92 -0.91
CA GLY A 192 -2.60 -8.38 0.26
C GLY A 192 -1.17 -8.90 0.39
N ALA A 193 -0.26 -8.04 0.82
CA ALA A 193 1.09 -8.45 1.15
C ALA A 193 1.63 -7.65 2.33
N LEU A 194 2.55 -8.28 3.08
CA LEU A 194 3.32 -7.65 4.16
C LEU A 194 4.80 -7.72 3.80
N PHE A 195 5.48 -6.57 3.81
CA PHE A 195 6.92 -6.50 3.66
C PHE A 195 7.61 -6.42 5.02
N ASP A 196 8.46 -7.39 5.32
CA ASP A 196 9.29 -7.35 6.51
C ASP A 196 10.54 -6.51 6.24
N ILE A 197 10.62 -5.34 6.90
CA ILE A 197 11.72 -4.40 6.71
C ILE A 197 13.06 -4.96 7.19
N ALA A 198 13.05 -5.80 8.24
CA ALA A 198 14.27 -6.33 8.82
C ALA A 198 14.87 -7.50 8.03
N GLU A 199 13.98 -8.33 7.50
CA GLU A 199 14.34 -9.56 6.79
C GLU A 199 14.39 -9.36 5.27
N GLY A 200 13.76 -8.29 4.75
CA GLY A 200 13.60 -8.08 3.30
C GLY A 200 12.60 -9.06 2.67
N VAL A 201 11.80 -9.75 3.47
CA VAL A 201 10.89 -10.80 3.01
C VAL A 201 9.52 -10.21 2.70
N LEU A 202 8.98 -10.57 1.53
CA LEU A 202 7.59 -10.31 1.17
C LEU A 202 6.74 -11.53 1.51
N ARG A 203 5.68 -11.33 2.32
CA ARG A 203 4.68 -12.34 2.64
C ARG A 203 3.38 -11.98 1.92
N VAL A 204 2.87 -12.90 1.11
CA VAL A 204 1.68 -12.69 0.29
C VAL A 204 0.49 -13.42 0.91
N LEU A 205 -0.68 -12.79 0.93
CA LEU A 205 -1.91 -13.40 1.42
C LEU A 205 -2.35 -14.52 0.48
N ASN A 206 -2.37 -15.73 1.00
CA ASN A 206 -2.99 -16.86 0.33
C ASN A 206 -4.49 -16.84 0.68
N HIS A 207 -5.35 -16.62 -0.31
CA HIS A 207 -6.80 -16.48 -0.12
C HIS A 207 -7.48 -17.80 0.29
N ASP A 208 -6.91 -18.95 -0.09
CA ASP A 208 -7.49 -20.27 0.23
C ASP A 208 -7.24 -20.63 1.70
N THR A 209 -6.05 -20.31 2.21
CA THR A 209 -5.67 -20.62 3.60
C THR A 209 -5.89 -19.46 4.56
N GLY A 210 -6.06 -18.25 4.05
CA GLY A 210 -6.10 -17.01 4.82
C GLY A 210 -4.76 -16.64 5.49
N LYS A 211 -3.65 -17.30 5.13
CA LYS A 211 -2.33 -17.07 5.72
C LYS A 211 -1.47 -16.17 4.84
N PHE A 212 -0.58 -15.42 5.48
CA PHE A 212 0.50 -14.71 4.77
C PHE A 212 1.71 -15.63 4.67
N GLU A 213 2.05 -16.00 3.45
CA GLU A 213 3.11 -16.95 3.14
C GLU A 213 4.29 -16.21 2.53
N ALA A 214 5.51 -16.54 2.98
CA ALA A 214 6.70 -15.92 2.43
C ALA A 214 6.86 -16.31 0.96
N LEU A 215 7.10 -15.31 0.11
CA LEU A 215 7.49 -15.58 -1.27
C LEU A 215 8.89 -16.19 -1.26
N SER A 216 9.02 -17.40 -1.80
CA SER A 216 10.32 -18.02 -1.95
C SER A 216 11.12 -17.29 -3.03
N VAL A 217 12.31 -16.83 -2.65
CA VAL A 217 13.27 -16.26 -3.61
C VAL A 217 14.48 -17.17 -3.61
N ASP A 218 14.71 -17.81 -4.74
CA ASP A 218 15.86 -18.68 -4.92
C ASP A 218 17.07 -17.81 -5.32
N TRP A 219 17.94 -17.51 -4.35
CA TRP A 219 19.12 -16.66 -4.57
C TRP A 219 20.17 -17.32 -5.45
N GLU A 220 20.07 -18.65 -5.62
CA GLU A 220 20.99 -19.45 -6.46
C GLU A 220 20.48 -19.61 -7.90
N SER A 221 19.21 -19.31 -8.16
CA SER A 221 18.72 -19.24 -9.54
C SER A 221 19.23 -17.98 -10.23
N GLU A 222 19.55 -18.09 -11.50
CA GLU A 222 19.94 -16.97 -12.35
C GLU A 222 18.99 -15.78 -12.14
N PRO A 223 19.50 -14.53 -12.19
CA PRO A 223 18.66 -13.36 -12.00
C PRO A 223 17.42 -13.51 -12.86
N VAL A 224 16.25 -13.51 -12.22
CA VAL A 224 14.96 -13.58 -12.90
C VAL A 224 15.02 -12.52 -13.99
N ALA A 225 14.96 -12.95 -15.23
CA ALA A 225 14.94 -12.02 -16.35
C ALA A 225 13.85 -11.01 -16.05
N VAL A 226 14.24 -9.76 -15.83
CA VAL A 226 13.28 -8.66 -15.67
C VAL A 226 12.30 -8.82 -16.81
N PRO A 227 10.99 -8.96 -16.60
CA PRO A 227 10.06 -9.09 -17.70
C PRO A 227 10.25 -7.86 -18.57
N GLY A 228 11.08 -8.04 -19.59
CA GLY A 228 11.37 -7.02 -20.54
C GLY A 228 10.06 -6.71 -21.23
N GLN A 229 9.67 -5.47 -21.14
CA GLN A 229 8.74 -4.88 -22.07
C GLN A 229 7.32 -5.48 -22.01
N LEU A 230 6.53 -5.03 -21.04
CA LEU A 230 5.13 -4.83 -21.37
C LEU A 230 5.14 -4.04 -22.68
N LYS A 231 4.73 -4.70 -23.78
CA LYS A 231 4.66 -4.11 -25.12
C LYS A 231 3.97 -2.76 -24.97
N ALA A 232 4.68 -1.72 -25.43
CA ALA A 232 4.05 -0.41 -25.60
C ALA A 232 2.83 -0.63 -26.49
N VAL A 233 1.64 -0.40 -25.93
CA VAL A 233 0.40 -0.28 -26.68
C VAL A 233 0.32 1.14 -27.20
#